data_5515343cea4cd4a1df59a163187d5126
#
_entry.id   5515343cea4cd4a1df59a163187d5126
#
_cell.length_a   1.000
_cell.length_b   1.000
_cell.length_c   1.000
_cell.angle_alpha   90.00
_cell.angle_beta   90.00
_cell.angle_gamma   90.00
#
_symmetry.space_group_name_H-M   'P 1'
#
loop_
_entity.id
_entity.type
_entity.pdbx_description
1 polymer ?
#
loop_
_entity_poly.entity_id
_entity_poly.type
_entity_poly.pdbx_seq_one_letter_code
_entity_poly.pdbx_strand_id
1 'polypeptide(L)'
;MKKITILSFYLLSLLIGQAFEGMTIFSPAQGGGGGGGTFYSYLIDNDLNEINVWSHTRGAASMPYLLQDSTLLYPYRVQNVTMNSGGVGGGISKYSW
;
A
#
# COMPACT_ATOMS: atom_id res chain seq x y z
N MET A 1 12.82 -19.47 38.26
CA MET A 1 11.84 -20.05 37.33
C MET A 1 11.00 -19.04 36.61
N LYS A 2 10.62 -17.91 37.23
CA LYS A 2 9.84 -16.87 36.56
C LYS A 2 10.57 -16.22 35.37
N LYS A 3 11.91 -16.14 35.41
CA LYS A 3 12.71 -15.56 34.32
C LYS A 3 12.71 -16.41 33.03
N ILE A 4 12.62 -17.71 33.15
CA ILE A 4 12.62 -18.64 31.99
C ILE A 4 11.27 -18.56 31.29
N THR A 5 10.17 -18.40 32.00
CA THR A 5 8.83 -18.25 31.42
C THR A 5 8.69 -16.97 30.62
N ILE A 6 9.23 -15.86 31.09
CA ILE A 6 9.20 -14.57 30.39
C ILE A 6 10.04 -14.63 29.11
N LEU A 7 11.22 -15.24 29.15
CA LEU A 7 12.07 -15.41 28.00
C LEU A 7 11.43 -16.30 26.92
N SER A 8 10.74 -17.36 27.35
CA SER A 8 10.00 -18.25 26.45
C SER A 8 8.85 -17.51 25.75
N PHE A 9 8.14 -16.64 26.44
CA PHE A 9 7.11 -15.78 25.86
C PHE A 9 7.68 -14.79 24.84
N TYR A 10 8.83 -14.24 25.11
CA TYR A 10 9.53 -13.32 24.21
C TYR A 10 9.98 -13.99 22.92
N LEU A 11 10.52 -15.20 23.03
CA LEU A 11 10.93 -16.02 21.89
C LEU A 11 9.71 -16.42 21.04
N LEU A 12 8.60 -16.75 21.66
CA LEU A 12 7.38 -17.11 20.98
C LEU A 12 6.82 -15.92 20.16
N SER A 13 6.86 -14.71 20.70
CA SER A 13 6.47 -13.50 19.99
C SER A 13 7.33 -13.24 18.76
N LEU A 14 8.63 -13.52 18.82
CA LEU A 14 9.54 -13.37 17.69
C LEU A 14 9.29 -14.44 16.61
N LEU A 15 8.88 -15.64 17.00
CA LEU A 15 8.61 -16.75 16.08
C LEU A 15 7.28 -16.62 15.34
N ILE A 16 6.30 -15.91 15.90
CA ILE A 16 4.99 -15.68 15.27
C ILE A 16 5.05 -14.62 14.17
N GLY A 17 6.21 -13.99 13.97
CA GLY A 17 6.37 -12.99 12.91
C GLY A 17 5.60 -11.72 13.21
N GLN A 18 6.08 -10.92 14.13
CA GLN A 18 5.53 -9.59 14.33
C GLN A 18 5.77 -8.76 13.08
N ALA A 19 4.73 -8.09 12.57
CA ALA A 19 4.89 -7.06 11.57
C ALA A 19 5.86 -5.99 12.11
N PHE A 20 6.72 -5.48 11.25
CA PHE A 20 7.58 -4.36 11.62
C PHE A 20 6.73 -3.22 12.17
N GLU A 21 7.20 -2.57 13.23
CA GLU A 21 6.57 -1.35 13.69
C GLU A 21 6.61 -0.33 12.55
N GLY A 22 5.45 0.13 12.13
CA GLY A 22 5.37 1.06 11.02
C GLY A 22 3.99 1.13 10.42
N MET A 23 3.94 1.70 9.24
CA MET A 23 2.71 1.87 8.49
C MET A 23 2.81 1.13 7.16
N THR A 24 1.68 0.68 6.67
CA THR A 24 1.57 0.01 5.38
C THR A 24 0.78 0.87 4.42
N ILE A 25 1.35 1.11 3.23
CA ILE A 25 0.65 1.79 2.15
C ILE A 25 0.26 0.78 1.07
N PHE A 26 -0.97 0.85 0.60
CA PHE A 26 -1.42 -0.04 -0.47
C PHE A 26 -2.58 0.58 -1.25
N SER A 27 -2.72 0.11 -2.48
CA SER A 27 -3.88 0.42 -3.33
C SER A 27 -4.52 -0.91 -3.71
N PRO A 28 -5.74 -1.20 -3.23
CA PRO A 28 -6.40 -2.44 -3.59
C PRO A 28 -6.58 -2.58 -5.09
N ALA A 29 -6.27 -3.73 -5.64
CA ALA A 29 -6.55 -4.04 -7.02
C ALA A 29 -8.06 -4.18 -7.20
N GLN A 30 -8.67 -3.26 -7.91
CA GLN A 30 -10.04 -3.42 -8.35
C GLN A 30 -10.02 -4.13 -9.69
N GLY A 31 -10.65 -5.30 -9.75
CA GLY A 31 -10.66 -6.13 -10.94
C GLY A 31 -11.28 -5.42 -12.14
N GLY A 32 -10.71 -5.65 -13.31
CA GLY A 32 -11.23 -5.11 -14.56
C GLY A 32 -10.67 -3.72 -14.87
N GLY A 33 -9.54 -3.69 -15.51
CA GLY A 33 -8.90 -2.43 -15.89
C GLY A 33 -9.79 -1.56 -16.77
N GLY A 34 -9.86 -0.29 -16.50
CA GLY A 34 -10.33 0.73 -17.41
C GLY A 34 -11.77 1.17 -17.29
N GLY A 35 -12.54 0.62 -16.37
CA GLY A 35 -13.86 1.17 -16.05
C GLY A 35 -13.74 2.46 -15.24
N GLY A 36 -14.62 3.43 -15.50
CA GLY A 36 -14.73 4.61 -14.65
C GLY A 36 -15.08 4.21 -13.22
N GLY A 37 -14.46 4.83 -12.25
CA GLY A 37 -14.69 4.58 -10.84
C GLY A 37 -13.74 5.38 -9.99
N THR A 38 -13.93 5.30 -8.69
CA THR A 38 -13.01 5.91 -7.74
C THR A 38 -12.10 4.82 -7.18
N PHE A 39 -10.83 5.08 -7.22
CA PHE A 39 -9.80 4.18 -6.68
C PHE A 39 -9.17 4.84 -5.47
N TYR A 40 -8.65 4.04 -4.54
CA TYR A 40 -8.12 4.56 -3.29
C TYR A 40 -6.74 3.99 -2.99
N SER A 41 -5.91 4.80 -2.35
CA SER A 41 -4.71 4.35 -1.65
C SER A 41 -4.90 4.57 -0.17
N TYR A 42 -4.53 3.58 0.62
CA TYR A 42 -4.70 3.59 2.07
C TYR A 42 -3.35 3.54 2.76
N LEU A 43 -3.18 4.36 3.77
CA LEU A 43 -2.08 4.25 4.72
C LEU A 43 -2.68 3.80 6.05
N ILE A 44 -2.26 2.64 6.51
CA ILE A 44 -2.75 2.04 7.75
C ILE A 44 -1.59 1.77 8.71
N ASP A 45 -1.90 1.73 10.01
CA ASP A 45 -0.96 1.27 11.03
C ASP A 45 -1.07 -0.25 11.24
N ASN A 46 -0.32 -0.77 12.20
CA ASN A 46 -0.33 -2.21 12.50
C ASN A 46 -1.62 -2.70 13.15
N ASP A 47 -2.44 -1.79 13.67
CA ASP A 47 -3.76 -2.09 14.25
C ASP A 47 -4.90 -1.91 13.23
N LEU A 48 -4.56 -1.75 11.95
CA LEU A 48 -5.49 -1.55 10.84
C LEU A 48 -6.28 -0.24 10.91
N ASN A 49 -5.79 0.74 11.66
CA ASN A 49 -6.37 2.08 11.65
C ASN A 49 -5.96 2.83 10.40
N GLU A 50 -6.90 3.49 9.76
CA GLU A 50 -6.63 4.35 8.61
C GLU A 50 -5.94 5.65 9.09
N ILE A 51 -4.69 5.85 8.67
CA ILE A 51 -3.94 7.05 8.97
C ILE A 51 -4.23 8.12 7.92
N ASN A 52 -4.25 7.74 6.66
CA ASN A 52 -4.65 8.62 5.56
C ASN A 52 -5.19 7.81 4.38
N VAL A 53 -6.03 8.46 3.58
CA VAL A 53 -6.64 7.87 2.39
C VAL A 53 -6.57 8.89 1.26
N TRP A 54 -6.13 8.45 0.09
CA TRP A 54 -6.13 9.27 -1.14
C TRP A 54 -7.10 8.67 -2.15
N SER A 55 -7.82 9.51 -2.84
CA SER A 55 -8.73 9.09 -3.91
C SER A 55 -8.10 9.37 -5.28
N HIS A 56 -8.33 8.47 -6.21
CA HIS A 56 -7.78 8.55 -7.56
C HIS A 56 -8.87 8.31 -8.59
N THR A 57 -8.69 8.90 -9.76
CA THR A 57 -9.58 8.70 -10.90
C THR A 57 -9.14 7.56 -11.81
N ARG A 58 -7.92 7.03 -11.60
CA ARG A 58 -7.33 5.97 -12.40
C ARG A 58 -6.88 4.82 -11.51
N GLY A 59 -7.02 3.61 -12.02
CA GLY A 59 -6.55 2.43 -11.32
C GLY A 59 -5.04 2.38 -11.19
N ALA A 60 -4.56 1.75 -10.12
CA ALA A 60 -3.13 1.60 -9.87
C ALA A 60 -2.49 0.69 -10.93
N ALA A 61 -1.34 1.09 -11.43
CA ALA A 61 -0.51 0.25 -12.29
C ALA A 61 0.53 -0.54 -11.49
N SER A 62 0.90 -0.05 -10.32
CA SER A 62 1.88 -0.65 -9.42
C SER A 62 1.61 -0.16 -7.99
N MET A 63 2.49 -0.51 -7.08
CA MET A 63 2.38 -0.08 -5.69
C MET A 63 2.55 1.43 -5.56
N PRO A 64 1.77 2.08 -4.70
CA PRO A 64 2.03 3.47 -4.34
C PRO A 64 3.27 3.58 -3.46
N TYR A 65 3.90 4.74 -3.47
CA TYR A 65 5.08 5.04 -2.66
C TYR A 65 4.84 6.29 -1.84
N LEU A 66 5.03 6.18 -0.53
CA LEU A 66 5.02 7.33 0.36
C LEU A 66 6.43 7.86 0.53
N LEU A 67 6.64 9.11 0.15
CA LEU A 67 7.94 9.77 0.25
C LEU A 67 8.18 10.33 1.66
N GLN A 68 9.43 10.68 1.96
CA GLN A 68 9.80 11.20 3.27
C GLN A 68 9.11 12.52 3.62
N ASP A 69 8.74 13.31 2.62
CA ASP A 69 7.99 14.55 2.79
C ASP A 69 6.48 14.35 2.91
N SER A 70 6.02 13.12 3.09
CA SER A 70 4.62 12.73 3.19
C SER A 70 3.81 12.92 1.90
N THR A 71 4.46 13.06 0.75
CA THR A 71 3.78 13.01 -0.54
C THR A 71 3.66 11.59 -1.04
N LEU A 72 2.54 11.30 -1.71
CA LEU A 72 2.28 10.00 -2.30
C LEU A 72 2.63 10.03 -3.79
N LEU A 73 3.46 9.09 -4.22
CA LEU A 73 3.65 8.78 -5.64
C LEU A 73 2.71 7.63 -6.01
N TYR A 74 1.88 7.88 -7.00
CA TYR A 74 0.87 6.92 -7.43
C TYR A 74 1.05 6.58 -8.91
N PRO A 75 1.64 5.42 -9.24
CA PRO A 75 1.67 4.94 -10.62
C PRO A 75 0.27 4.49 -11.04
N TYR A 76 -0.21 4.99 -12.17
CA TYR A 76 -1.55 4.69 -12.64
C TYR A 76 -1.57 4.21 -14.08
N ARG A 77 -2.67 3.58 -14.46
CA ARG A 77 -2.91 3.11 -15.81
C ARG A 77 -3.43 4.26 -16.68
N VAL A 78 -2.79 4.48 -17.82
CA VAL A 78 -3.28 5.44 -18.82
C VAL A 78 -4.35 4.80 -19.69
N GLN A 79 -5.25 5.61 -20.26
CA GLN A 79 -6.34 5.11 -21.10
C GLN A 79 -5.89 4.68 -22.48
N ASN A 80 -4.98 5.45 -23.08
CA ASN A 80 -4.52 5.21 -24.45
C ASN A 80 -3.12 4.60 -24.41
N VAL A 81 -3.07 3.27 -24.23
CA VAL A 81 -1.81 2.54 -24.20
C VAL A 81 -1.31 2.29 -25.61
N THR A 82 -0.03 2.55 -25.83
CA THR A 82 0.65 2.21 -27.09
C THR A 82 1.17 0.77 -27.10
N MET A 83 1.28 0.12 -25.93
CA MET A 83 1.76 -1.26 -25.81
C MET A 83 0.58 -2.16 -25.44
N ASN A 84 0.37 -3.20 -26.24
CA ASN A 84 -0.77 -4.13 -26.09
C ASN A 84 -0.41 -5.43 -25.35
N SER A 85 0.80 -5.57 -24.85
CA SER A 85 1.24 -6.78 -24.15
C SER A 85 1.88 -6.43 -22.81
N GLY A 86 1.57 -7.21 -21.79
CA GLY A 86 2.10 -7.03 -20.45
C GLY A 86 1.31 -6.04 -19.60
N GLY A 87 1.92 -5.55 -18.56
CA GLY A 87 1.28 -4.62 -17.64
C GLY A 87 0.97 -3.27 -18.27
N VAL A 88 -0.17 -2.73 -17.94
CA VAL A 88 -0.59 -1.41 -18.39
C VAL A 88 -0.19 -0.37 -17.34
N GLY A 89 0.71 0.52 -17.70
CA GLY A 89 1.16 1.61 -16.86
C GLY A 89 1.14 2.93 -17.62
N GLY A 90 2.10 3.77 -17.38
CA GLY A 90 2.43 4.95 -18.20
C GLY A 90 2.19 6.30 -17.54
N GLY A 91 1.59 6.36 -16.36
CA GLY A 91 1.41 7.61 -15.64
C GLY A 91 1.88 7.54 -14.20
N ILE A 92 2.35 8.66 -13.67
CA ILE A 92 2.66 8.82 -12.25
C ILE A 92 2.06 10.14 -11.79
N SER A 93 1.30 10.09 -10.71
CA SER A 93 0.77 11.28 -10.05
C SER A 93 1.40 11.45 -8.67
N LYS A 94 1.52 12.69 -8.25
CA LYS A 94 2.03 13.04 -6.94
C LYS A 94 0.91 13.75 -6.16
N TYR A 95 0.63 13.25 -4.98
CA TYR A 95 -0.43 13.76 -4.12
C TYR A 95 0.17 14.29 -2.82
N SER A 96 -0.33 15.41 -2.36
CA SER A 96 0.00 15.94 -1.04
C SER A 96 -0.68 15.11 0.06
N TRP A 97 -0.20 15.27 1.30
CA TRP A 97 -0.80 14.60 2.47
C TRP A 97 -2.27 15.01 2.63
#